data_581ac22684068fd36a3c872678b59e9a
#
_entry.id   581ac22684068fd36a3c872678b59e9a
#
_cell.length_a   1.000
_cell.length_b   1.000
_cell.length_c   1.000
_cell.angle_alpha   90.00
_cell.angle_beta   90.00
_cell.angle_gamma   90.00
#
_symmetry.space_group_name_H-M   'P 1'
#
loop_
_entity.id
_entity.type
_entity.pdbx_description
1 polymer ?
#
loop_
_entity_poly.entity_id
_entity_poly.type
_entity_poly.pdbx_seq_one_letter_code
_entity_poly.pdbx_strand_id
1 'polypeptide(L)'
;MKKILFDNQMFTLQRFGGVTRYFADLIHNMPAGEFVPEIPMRYCENHYMTETYGQKYKSIKFPSNYRLRRQLYIIANKQVSWKAIKFGDYDIFHPTYFNPYFLKTVKKRQKPFVLTVHDMTFERYPQDVLIYDRTIPHKKRLIAEA
;
A
#
# COMPACT_ATOMS: atom_id res chain seq x y z
N MET A 1 20.52 6.12 -8.10
CA MET A 1 19.46 5.16 -7.70
C MET A 1 18.14 5.87 -7.63
N LYS A 2 17.07 5.30 -8.21
CA LYS A 2 15.71 5.85 -8.16
C LYS A 2 15.02 5.40 -6.88
N LYS A 3 14.43 6.32 -6.14
CA LYS A 3 13.68 6.02 -4.92
C LYS A 3 12.21 5.75 -5.25
N ILE A 4 11.72 4.58 -4.89
CA ILE A 4 10.32 4.20 -5.06
C ILE A 4 9.64 4.16 -3.71
N LEU A 5 8.66 5.04 -3.52
CA LEU A 5 7.87 5.10 -2.31
C LEU A 5 6.62 4.25 -2.46
N PHE A 6 6.53 3.15 -1.72
CA PHE A 6 5.32 2.35 -1.57
C PHE A 6 4.52 2.83 -0.37
N ASP A 7 3.20 2.76 -0.45
CA ASP A 7 2.41 3.05 0.74
C ASP A 7 2.14 1.80 1.60
N ASN A 8 1.47 2.00 2.72
CA ASN A 8 1.22 0.94 3.69
C ASN A 8 -0.10 0.18 3.48
N GLN A 9 -0.96 0.55 2.52
CA GLN A 9 -2.36 0.12 2.49
C GLN A 9 -2.52 -1.39 2.65
N MET A 10 -2.00 -2.18 1.72
CA MET A 10 -2.19 -3.64 1.76
C MET A 10 -1.45 -4.32 2.91
N PHE A 11 -0.27 -3.85 3.26
CA PHE A 11 0.50 -4.41 4.40
C PHE A 11 -0.16 -4.16 5.75
N THR A 12 -1.01 -3.13 5.84
CA THR A 12 -1.81 -2.85 7.04
C THR A 12 -3.15 -3.59 7.02
N LEU A 13 -3.73 -3.78 5.83
CA LEU A 13 -5.06 -4.39 5.68
C LEU A 13 -5.04 -5.91 5.78
N GLN A 14 -3.97 -6.56 5.33
CA GLN A 14 -3.88 -8.01 5.24
C GLN A 14 -2.68 -8.55 6.03
N ARG A 15 -2.90 -9.63 6.79
CA ARG A 15 -1.81 -10.41 7.39
C ARG A 15 -1.19 -11.38 6.38
N PHE A 16 -2.04 -11.95 5.52
CA PHE A 16 -1.69 -12.87 4.43
C PHE A 16 -2.53 -12.50 3.22
N GLY A 17 -2.01 -12.69 2.01
CA GLY A 17 -2.78 -12.49 0.79
C GLY A 17 -1.90 -12.37 -0.45
N GLY A 18 -2.47 -12.70 -1.61
CA GLY A 18 -1.74 -12.66 -2.89
C GLY A 18 -1.22 -11.27 -3.24
N VAL A 19 -2.01 -10.24 -2.98
CA VAL A 19 -1.61 -8.83 -3.25
C VAL A 19 -0.42 -8.42 -2.40
N THR A 20 -0.43 -8.76 -1.11
CA THR A 20 0.69 -8.43 -0.22
C THR A 20 1.94 -9.23 -0.56
N ARG A 21 1.79 -10.49 -0.97
CA ARG A 21 2.90 -11.30 -1.46
C ARG A 21 3.51 -10.70 -2.72
N TYR A 22 2.68 -10.34 -3.70
CA TYR A 22 3.14 -9.68 -4.92
C TYR A 22 4.02 -8.45 -4.63
N PHE A 23 3.56 -7.55 -3.75
CA PHE A 23 4.35 -6.37 -3.40
C PHE A 23 5.61 -6.70 -2.60
N ALA A 24 5.57 -7.67 -1.69
CA ALA A 24 6.74 -8.11 -0.96
C ALA A 24 7.81 -8.70 -1.90
N ASP A 25 7.37 -9.57 -2.83
CA ASP A 25 8.26 -10.16 -3.84
C ASP A 25 8.80 -9.10 -4.81
N LEU A 26 7.96 -8.17 -5.28
CA LEU A 26 8.37 -7.06 -6.13
C LEU A 26 9.48 -6.23 -5.46
N ILE A 27 9.27 -5.84 -4.21
CA ILE A 27 10.21 -5.00 -3.45
C ILE A 27 11.51 -5.76 -3.16
N HIS A 28 11.41 -7.05 -2.83
CA HIS A 28 12.57 -7.90 -2.54
C HIS A 28 13.45 -8.12 -3.77
N ASN A 29 12.83 -8.28 -4.95
CA ASN A 29 13.53 -8.58 -6.20
C ASN A 29 13.89 -7.34 -7.04
N MET A 30 13.78 -6.13 -6.49
CA MET A 30 14.21 -4.93 -7.20
C MET A 30 15.74 -4.98 -7.42
N PRO A 31 16.21 -4.62 -8.64
CA PRO A 31 17.64 -4.59 -8.94
C PRO A 31 18.41 -3.70 -7.98
N ALA A 32 19.33 -4.32 -7.23
CA ALA A 32 20.21 -3.60 -6.32
C ALA A 32 21.08 -2.60 -7.10
N GLY A 33 21.21 -1.40 -6.58
CA GLY A 33 21.98 -0.33 -7.24
C GLY A 33 21.16 0.55 -8.21
N GLU A 34 20.01 0.09 -8.69
CA GLU A 34 19.12 0.89 -9.54
C GLU A 34 17.98 1.54 -8.74
N PHE A 35 17.35 0.77 -7.88
CA PHE A 35 16.17 1.18 -7.13
C PHE A 35 16.36 1.06 -5.62
N VAL A 36 15.75 1.99 -4.90
CA VAL A 36 15.66 1.98 -3.43
C VAL A 36 14.20 2.00 -3.02
N PRO A 37 13.62 0.87 -2.59
CA PRO A 37 12.25 0.83 -2.10
C PRO A 37 12.15 1.40 -0.69
N GLU A 38 11.20 2.29 -0.49
CA GLU A 38 10.82 2.83 0.83
C GLU A 38 9.37 2.52 1.14
N ILE A 39 9.12 1.99 2.35
CA ILE A 39 7.78 1.64 2.81
C ILE A 39 7.55 2.34 4.16
N PRO A 40 6.95 3.55 4.15
CA PRO A 40 6.76 4.34 5.36
C PRO A 40 5.59 3.82 6.18
N MET A 41 5.85 2.88 7.05
CA MET A 41 4.91 2.39 8.05
C MET A 41 5.61 2.17 9.40
N ARG A 42 4.84 2.21 10.48
CA ARG A 42 5.34 2.03 11.85
C ARG A 42 5.00 0.65 12.39
N TYR A 43 3.80 0.18 12.08
CA TYR A 43 3.25 -1.08 12.59
C TYR A 43 2.92 -2.02 11.46
N CYS A 44 3.30 -3.30 11.61
CA CYS A 44 3.02 -4.34 10.63
C CYS A 44 2.85 -5.69 11.31
N GLU A 45 1.80 -6.42 10.92
CA GLU A 45 1.60 -7.84 11.22
C GLU A 45 1.49 -8.66 9.92
N ASN A 46 1.89 -8.09 8.78
CA ASN A 46 1.90 -8.82 7.52
C ASN A 46 3.07 -9.80 7.51
N HIS A 47 2.76 -11.05 7.24
CA HIS A 47 3.72 -12.17 7.29
C HIS A 47 4.91 -11.94 6.36
N TYR A 48 4.66 -11.64 5.10
CA TYR A 48 5.72 -11.46 4.10
C TYR A 48 6.66 -10.30 4.44
N MET A 49 6.13 -9.22 4.98
CA MET A 49 6.93 -8.08 5.39
C MET A 49 7.75 -8.36 6.66
N THR A 50 7.22 -9.15 7.58
CA THR A 50 7.96 -9.55 8.79
C THR A 50 9.04 -10.58 8.50
N GLU A 51 8.86 -11.48 7.56
CA GLU A 51 9.88 -12.41 7.08
C GLU A 51 11.01 -11.68 6.35
N THR A 52 10.67 -10.78 5.43
CA THR A 52 11.67 -10.10 4.57
C THR A 52 12.43 -9.01 5.32
N TYR A 53 11.75 -8.24 6.17
CA TYR A 53 12.35 -7.06 6.83
C TYR A 53 12.51 -7.21 8.34
N GLY A 54 12.21 -8.39 8.90
CA GLY A 54 12.43 -8.71 10.29
C GLY A 54 11.80 -7.72 11.27
N GLN A 55 12.60 -7.23 12.22
CA GLN A 55 12.14 -6.33 13.28
C GLN A 55 12.03 -4.85 12.86
N LYS A 56 12.14 -4.52 11.58
CA LYS A 56 12.02 -3.12 11.13
C LYS A 56 10.69 -2.48 11.53
N TYR A 57 9.62 -3.27 11.56
CA TYR A 57 8.28 -2.80 11.92
C TYR A 57 7.85 -3.33 13.29
N LYS A 58 7.15 -2.46 14.05
CA LYS A 58 6.64 -2.83 15.38
C LYS A 58 5.34 -3.61 15.25
N SER A 59 5.12 -4.56 16.14
CA SER A 59 3.80 -5.14 16.39
C SER A 59 3.35 -4.80 17.82
N ILE A 60 2.05 -4.57 17.99
CA ILE A 60 1.45 -4.28 19.30
C ILE A 60 0.66 -5.51 19.71
N LYS A 61 0.91 -6.02 20.92
CA LYS A 61 0.17 -7.19 21.44
C LYS A 61 -1.21 -6.84 21.99
N PHE A 62 -1.41 -5.59 22.42
CA PHE A 62 -2.67 -5.11 22.97
C PHE A 62 -3.31 -4.04 22.04
N PRO A 63 -4.64 -4.03 21.84
CA PRO A 63 -5.60 -5.02 22.34
C PRO A 63 -5.43 -6.40 21.67
N SER A 64 -5.84 -7.46 22.37
CA SER A 64 -5.74 -8.84 21.85
C SER A 64 -6.59 -9.06 20.60
N ASN A 65 -7.70 -8.31 20.48
CA ASN A 65 -8.57 -8.34 19.31
C ASN A 65 -7.84 -7.76 18.07
N TYR A 66 -7.59 -8.62 17.08
CA TYR A 66 -6.92 -8.24 15.83
C TYR A 66 -7.62 -7.10 15.07
N ARG A 67 -8.96 -7.08 15.05
CA ARG A 67 -9.72 -6.02 14.33
C ARG A 67 -9.45 -4.64 14.92
N LEU A 68 -9.39 -4.53 16.26
CA LEU A 68 -9.07 -3.27 16.94
C LEU A 68 -7.62 -2.85 16.68
N ARG A 69 -6.67 -3.79 16.80
CA ARG A 69 -5.26 -3.49 16.47
C ARG A 69 -5.11 -3.00 15.03
N ARG A 70 -5.78 -3.65 14.09
CA ARG A 70 -5.76 -3.23 12.68
C ARG A 70 -6.25 -1.80 12.49
N GLN A 71 -7.30 -1.36 13.20
CA GLN A 71 -7.78 0.02 13.13
C GLN A 71 -6.72 1.01 13.64
N LEU A 72 -6.05 0.69 14.75
CA LEU A 72 -4.95 1.51 15.26
C LEU A 72 -3.79 1.58 14.26
N TYR A 73 -3.45 0.46 13.61
CA TYR A 73 -2.41 0.43 12.58
C TYR A 73 -2.78 1.27 11.36
N ILE A 74 -4.04 1.20 10.90
CA ILE A 74 -4.53 2.02 9.78
C ILE A 74 -4.32 3.51 10.08
N ILE A 75 -4.72 3.97 11.27
CA ILE A 75 -4.59 5.38 11.65
C ILE A 75 -3.12 5.79 11.74
N ALA A 76 -2.31 5.05 12.49
CA ALA A 76 -0.90 5.37 12.71
C ALA A 76 -0.08 5.31 11.41
N ASN A 77 -0.25 4.25 10.62
CA ASN A 77 0.49 4.07 9.37
C ASN A 77 0.07 5.09 8.31
N LYS A 78 -1.23 5.43 8.24
CA LYS A 78 -1.72 6.46 7.32
C LYS A 78 -1.02 7.80 7.55
N GLN A 79 -0.81 8.19 8.82
CA GLN A 79 -0.09 9.42 9.14
C GLN A 79 1.38 9.37 8.72
N VAL A 80 2.05 8.23 8.94
CA VAL A 80 3.46 8.04 8.55
C VAL A 80 3.61 8.08 7.04
N SER A 81 2.78 7.32 6.30
CA SER A 81 2.78 7.34 4.83
C SER A 81 2.43 8.72 4.27
N TRP A 82 1.41 9.38 4.84
CA TRP A 82 1.04 10.72 4.37
C TRP A 82 2.18 11.73 4.53
N LYS A 83 2.91 11.69 5.65
CA LYS A 83 4.10 12.55 5.85
C LYS A 83 5.19 12.24 4.84
N ALA A 84 5.46 10.96 4.58
CA ALA A 84 6.44 10.56 3.57
C ALA A 84 6.03 10.99 2.16
N ILE A 85 4.76 10.85 1.79
CA ILE A 85 4.24 11.31 0.49
C ILE A 85 4.34 12.83 0.38
N LYS A 86 4.10 13.57 1.46
CA LYS A 86 4.09 15.04 1.43
C LYS A 86 5.48 15.66 1.49
N PHE A 87 6.40 15.11 2.28
CA PHE A 87 7.69 15.71 2.60
C PHE A 87 8.89 14.84 2.24
N GLY A 88 8.68 13.55 1.94
CA GLY A 88 9.76 12.61 1.63
C GLY A 88 10.43 12.92 0.28
N ASP A 89 11.66 12.46 0.15
CA ASP A 89 12.42 12.52 -1.09
C ASP A 89 12.29 11.18 -1.83
N TYR A 90 11.44 11.14 -2.87
CA TYR A 90 11.22 9.98 -3.73
C TYR A 90 11.02 10.41 -5.18
N ASP A 91 11.33 9.51 -6.10
CA ASP A 91 11.17 9.74 -7.54
C ASP A 91 9.81 9.27 -8.05
N ILE A 92 9.35 8.10 -7.59
CA ILE A 92 8.11 7.45 -8.03
C ILE A 92 7.30 7.04 -6.81
N PHE A 93 5.98 7.22 -6.88
CA PHE A 93 5.04 6.71 -5.88
C PHE A 93 4.30 5.47 -6.41
N HIS A 94 4.23 4.39 -5.63
CA HIS A 94 3.52 3.17 -5.99
C HIS A 94 2.53 2.79 -4.89
N PRO A 95 1.23 3.18 -5.00
CA PRO A 95 0.22 2.78 -4.03
C PRO A 95 0.03 1.27 -4.07
N THR A 96 -0.07 0.65 -2.90
CA THR A 96 -0.27 -0.79 -2.79
C THR A 96 -1.73 -1.21 -2.85
N TYR A 97 -2.66 -0.23 -2.83
CA TYR A 97 -4.10 -0.46 -2.99
C TYR A 97 -4.84 0.79 -3.49
N PHE A 98 -6.18 0.73 -3.56
CA PHE A 98 -7.01 1.69 -4.27
C PHE A 98 -7.57 2.86 -3.44
N ASN A 99 -7.16 3.07 -2.18
CA ASN A 99 -7.59 4.26 -1.45
C ASN A 99 -6.84 5.50 -1.98
N PRO A 100 -7.51 6.51 -2.55
CA PRO A 100 -6.89 7.63 -3.24
C PRO A 100 -6.40 8.77 -2.33
N TYR A 101 -6.17 8.53 -1.04
CA TYR A 101 -5.80 9.55 -0.05
C TYR A 101 -4.54 10.35 -0.42
N PHE A 102 -3.68 9.77 -1.22
CA PHE A 102 -2.40 10.32 -1.66
C PHE A 102 -2.53 11.27 -2.87
N LEU A 103 -3.58 11.09 -3.70
CA LEU A 103 -3.66 11.61 -5.07
C LEU A 103 -3.45 13.12 -5.17
N LYS A 104 -4.14 13.90 -4.32
CA LYS A 104 -3.98 15.36 -4.29
C LYS A 104 -2.54 15.79 -3.99
N THR A 105 -1.87 15.07 -3.08
CA THR A 105 -0.51 15.40 -2.67
C THR A 105 0.51 15.04 -3.74
N VAL A 106 0.38 13.87 -4.33
CA VAL A 106 1.25 13.39 -5.42
C VAL A 106 1.14 14.32 -6.63
N LYS A 107 -0.08 14.69 -7.05
CA LYS A 107 -0.32 15.66 -8.12
C LYS A 107 0.28 17.05 -7.82
N LYS A 108 0.05 17.59 -6.60
CA LYS A 108 0.62 18.88 -6.20
C LYS A 108 2.15 18.88 -6.25
N ARG A 109 2.77 17.73 -5.94
CA ARG A 109 4.23 17.56 -6.00
C ARG A 109 4.75 17.21 -7.39
N GLN A 110 3.88 17.05 -8.37
CA GLN A 110 4.23 16.63 -9.75
C GLN A 110 5.07 15.32 -9.76
N LYS A 111 4.77 14.40 -8.84
CA LYS A 111 5.44 13.11 -8.77
C LYS A 111 4.67 12.09 -9.60
N PRO A 112 5.36 11.32 -10.46
CA PRO A 112 4.74 10.20 -11.15
C PRO A 112 4.29 9.13 -10.16
N PHE A 113 3.19 8.44 -10.48
CA PHE A 113 2.80 7.25 -9.73
C PHE A 113 2.49 6.09 -10.67
N VAL A 114 2.75 4.88 -10.18
CA VAL A 114 2.48 3.62 -10.87
C VAL A 114 1.35 2.91 -10.13
N LEU A 115 0.35 2.41 -10.84
CA LEU A 115 -0.75 1.67 -10.25
C LEU A 115 -0.76 0.22 -10.75
N THR A 116 -0.71 -0.74 -9.83
CA THR A 116 -0.94 -2.15 -10.15
C THR A 116 -2.43 -2.47 -10.02
N VAL A 117 -3.03 -2.95 -11.10
CA VAL A 117 -4.41 -3.45 -11.13
C VAL A 117 -4.37 -4.97 -11.17
N HIS A 118 -4.66 -5.62 -10.04
CA HIS A 118 -4.52 -7.08 -9.89
C HIS A 118 -5.59 -7.86 -10.63
N ASP A 119 -6.83 -7.35 -10.65
CA ASP A 119 -7.94 -7.95 -11.38
C ASP A 119 -8.99 -6.91 -11.78
N MET A 120 -9.85 -7.28 -12.72
CA MET A 120 -10.96 -6.48 -13.24
C MET A 120 -12.30 -7.25 -13.13
N THR A 121 -12.38 -8.20 -12.22
CA THR A 121 -13.54 -9.10 -12.08
C THR A 121 -14.83 -8.30 -11.83
N PHE A 122 -14.79 -7.38 -10.89
CA PHE A 122 -15.97 -6.56 -10.55
C PHE A 122 -16.41 -5.60 -11.67
N GLU A 123 -15.47 -5.13 -12.48
CA GLU A 123 -15.74 -4.25 -13.60
C GLU A 123 -16.27 -5.01 -14.82
N ARG A 124 -15.81 -6.26 -15.01
CA ARG A 124 -16.21 -7.10 -16.16
C ARG A 124 -17.51 -7.85 -15.91
N TYR A 125 -17.76 -8.26 -14.68
CA TYR A 125 -18.90 -9.10 -14.30
C TYR A 125 -19.67 -8.51 -13.12
N PRO A 126 -20.19 -7.27 -13.22
CA PRO A 126 -20.87 -6.61 -12.11
C PRO A 126 -22.15 -7.34 -11.67
N GLN A 127 -22.80 -8.07 -12.57
CA GLN A 127 -24.02 -8.85 -12.30
C GLN A 127 -23.74 -10.14 -11.50
N ASP A 128 -22.53 -10.69 -11.58
CA ASP A 128 -22.16 -11.94 -10.92
C ASP A 128 -21.58 -11.73 -9.51
N VAL A 129 -21.42 -10.47 -9.12
CA VAL A 129 -20.84 -10.11 -7.83
C VAL A 129 -21.91 -9.80 -6.82
N LEU A 130 -22.16 -10.74 -5.91
CA LEU A 130 -23.12 -10.59 -4.80
C LEU A 130 -22.70 -9.54 -3.74
N ILE A 131 -21.45 -9.11 -3.76
CA ILE A 131 -20.88 -8.19 -2.77
C ILE A 131 -20.40 -6.93 -3.49
N TYR A 132 -21.05 -5.80 -3.21
CA TYR A 132 -20.57 -4.50 -3.66
C TYR A 132 -19.20 -4.18 -3.05
N ASP A 133 -18.15 -4.16 -3.87
CA ASP A 133 -16.83 -3.71 -3.44
C ASP A 133 -16.76 -2.18 -3.45
N ARG A 134 -16.71 -1.59 -2.25
CA ARG A 134 -16.61 -0.14 -2.06
C ARG A 134 -15.33 0.47 -2.65
N THR A 135 -14.38 -0.34 -3.06
CA THR A 135 -13.12 0.12 -3.69
C THR A 135 -13.28 0.38 -5.18
N ILE A 136 -14.33 -0.12 -5.85
CA ILE A 136 -14.54 0.03 -7.30
C ILE A 136 -14.50 1.50 -7.76
N PRO A 137 -15.23 2.45 -7.14
CA PRO A 137 -15.16 3.86 -7.54
C PRO A 137 -13.75 4.45 -7.38
N HIS A 138 -13.04 4.05 -6.33
CA HIS A 138 -11.67 4.50 -6.09
C HIS A 138 -10.70 3.95 -7.12
N LYS A 139 -10.84 2.68 -7.47
CA LYS A 139 -10.04 1.98 -8.48
C LYS A 139 -10.22 2.62 -9.85
N LYS A 140 -11.48 2.81 -10.31
CA LYS A 140 -11.80 3.50 -11.57
C LYS A 140 -11.19 4.89 -11.63
N ARG A 141 -11.31 5.65 -10.55
CA ARG A 141 -10.70 6.98 -10.45
C ARG A 141 -9.18 6.93 -10.57
N LEU A 142 -8.51 6.02 -9.87
CA LEU A 142 -7.05 5.92 -9.92
C LEU A 142 -6.54 5.49 -11.29
N ILE A 143 -7.24 4.57 -11.97
CA ILE A 143 -6.90 4.16 -13.34
C ILE A 143 -6.99 5.35 -14.31
N ALA A 144 -8.03 6.18 -14.17
CA ALA A 144 -8.19 7.36 -15.02
C ALA A 144 -7.15 8.48 -14.77
N GLU A 145 -6.45 8.42 -13.64
CA GLU A 145 -5.49 9.44 -13.20
C GLU A 145 -4.02 8.98 -13.33
N ALA A 146 -3.80 7.68 -13.63
CA ALA A 146 -2.48 7.10 -13.86
C ALA A 146 -2.06 7.19 -15.33
#